data_2be3dacfdf473cdd670f2ca4be03d98d
#
_entry.id   2be3dacfdf473cdd670f2ca4be03d98d
#
_cell.length_a   1.000
_cell.length_b   1.000
_cell.length_c   1.000
_cell.angle_alpha   90.00
_cell.angle_beta   90.00
_cell.angle_gamma   90.00
#
_symmetry.space_group_name_H-M   'P 1'
#
loop_
_entity.id
_entity.type
_entity.pdbx_description
1 polymer ?
#
loop_
_entity_poly.entity_id
_entity_poly.type
_entity_poly.pdbx_seq_one_letter_code
_entity_poly.pdbx_strand_id
1 'polypeptide(L)'
;MNEKTKELPACPVETTLTLIGDKWKVLILRDLMPGTKRFGELKKSIGTVSQKVLTAQLRDMEANGLVHREVYAEVPPRVEYSLTELGQSLKPILDAMWNWGEDYKNSVTGN
;
A
#
# COMPACT_ATOMS: atom_id res chain seq x y z
N MET A 1 25.97 4.56 -1.95
CA MET A 1 25.25 3.58 -2.71
C MET A 1 23.79 3.47 -2.30
N ASN A 2 22.93 3.43 -3.26
CA ASN A 2 21.51 3.29 -2.98
C ASN A 2 21.15 1.82 -2.79
N GLU A 3 20.64 1.50 -1.62
CA GLU A 3 20.30 0.12 -1.32
C GLU A 3 19.22 -0.44 -2.20
N LYS A 4 18.36 0.44 -2.72
CA LYS A 4 17.26 -0.02 -3.57
C LYS A 4 17.71 -0.48 -4.94
N THR A 5 18.94 -0.15 -5.31
CA THR A 5 19.46 -0.55 -6.62
C THR A 5 20.23 -1.85 -6.57
N LYS A 6 20.51 -2.36 -5.36
CA LYS A 6 21.21 -3.62 -5.35
C LYS A 6 20.22 -4.72 -5.62
N GLU A 7 20.64 -5.83 -5.67
CA GLU A 7 20.03 -7.03 -6.16
C GLU A 7 18.53 -7.15 -6.07
N LEU A 8 17.92 -7.28 -7.22
CA LEU A 8 16.53 -7.65 -7.31
C LEU A 8 16.44 -9.10 -7.77
N PRO A 9 15.38 -9.82 -7.38
CA PRO A 9 15.19 -11.18 -7.86
C PRO A 9 15.15 -11.22 -9.38
N ALA A 10 15.60 -12.32 -9.96
CA ALA A 10 15.55 -12.48 -11.40
C ALA A 10 14.11 -12.58 -11.90
N CYS A 11 13.23 -13.16 -11.10
CA CYS A 11 11.83 -13.32 -11.49
C CYS A 11 11.05 -12.04 -11.25
N PRO A 12 10.41 -11.48 -12.29
CA PRO A 12 9.64 -10.24 -12.10
C PRO A 12 8.53 -10.37 -11.07
N VAL A 13 7.93 -11.54 -10.91
CA VAL A 13 6.90 -11.75 -9.90
C VAL A 13 7.51 -11.57 -8.51
N GLU A 14 8.68 -12.17 -8.28
CA GLU A 14 9.36 -12.00 -7.01
C GLU A 14 9.76 -10.56 -6.76
N THR A 15 10.19 -9.86 -7.81
CA THR A 15 10.52 -8.44 -7.69
C THR A 15 9.32 -7.65 -7.17
N THR A 16 8.15 -7.89 -7.75
CA THR A 16 6.94 -7.22 -7.32
C THR A 16 6.62 -7.55 -5.86
N LEU A 17 6.79 -8.83 -5.49
CA LEU A 17 6.51 -9.25 -4.12
C LEU A 17 7.44 -8.62 -3.10
N THR A 18 8.65 -8.21 -3.50
CA THR A 18 9.53 -7.51 -2.55
C THR A 18 8.94 -6.16 -2.14
N LEU A 19 8.07 -5.60 -2.97
CA LEU A 19 7.48 -4.29 -2.70
C LEU A 19 6.09 -4.38 -2.10
N ILE A 20 5.30 -5.37 -2.52
CA ILE A 20 3.90 -5.46 -2.09
C ILE A 20 3.49 -6.84 -1.59
N GLY A 21 4.46 -7.67 -1.22
CA GLY A 21 4.15 -9.04 -0.81
C GLY A 21 3.50 -9.16 0.55
N ASP A 22 3.30 -8.06 1.23
CA ASP A 22 2.71 -8.04 2.56
C ASP A 22 1.24 -7.64 2.46
N LYS A 23 0.41 -8.34 3.23
CA LYS A 23 -1.02 -8.09 3.25
C LYS A 23 -1.36 -6.62 3.53
N TRP A 24 -0.67 -6.02 4.48
CA TRP A 24 -0.99 -4.65 4.90
C TRP A 24 -0.61 -3.64 3.82
N LYS A 25 0.50 -3.86 3.11
CA LYS A 25 0.90 -2.96 2.03
C LYS A 25 -0.14 -2.92 0.93
N VAL A 26 -0.67 -4.08 0.56
CA VAL A 26 -1.70 -4.13 -0.48
C VAL A 26 -2.95 -3.38 -0.04
N LEU A 27 -3.34 -3.54 1.22
CA LEU A 27 -4.53 -2.86 1.73
C LEU A 27 -4.32 -1.34 1.83
N ILE A 28 -3.11 -0.90 2.16
CA ILE A 28 -2.79 0.52 2.16
C ILE A 28 -2.89 1.07 0.73
N LEU A 29 -2.34 0.35 -0.23
CA LEU A 29 -2.44 0.77 -1.63
C LEU A 29 -3.89 0.90 -2.06
N ARG A 30 -4.71 -0.08 -1.72
CA ARG A 30 -6.14 -0.06 -2.05
C ARG A 30 -6.79 1.22 -1.52
N ASP A 31 -6.48 1.57 -0.28
CA ASP A 31 -7.15 2.69 0.37
C ASP A 31 -6.61 4.04 -0.07
N LEU A 32 -5.38 4.09 -0.58
CA LEU A 32 -4.79 5.33 -1.08
C LEU A 32 -5.03 5.54 -2.58
N MET A 33 -5.49 4.53 -3.30
CA MET A 33 -5.75 4.70 -4.73
C MET A 33 -6.73 5.83 -5.03
N PRO A 34 -7.83 5.97 -4.28
CA PRO A 34 -8.77 7.07 -4.56
C PRO A 34 -8.23 8.44 -4.22
N GLY A 35 -7.27 8.54 -3.30
CA GLY A 35 -6.74 9.84 -2.93
C GLY A 35 -6.06 9.84 -1.59
N THR A 36 -5.68 11.03 -1.17
CA THR A 36 -4.93 11.29 0.05
C THR A 36 -5.73 10.91 1.30
N LYS A 37 -5.04 10.34 2.27
CA LYS A 37 -5.64 9.96 3.55
C LYS A 37 -4.72 10.32 4.70
N ARG A 38 -5.32 10.57 5.85
CA ARG A 38 -4.56 10.73 7.09
C ARG A 38 -4.38 9.37 7.75
N PHE A 39 -3.43 9.30 8.67
CA PHE A 39 -3.12 8.06 9.38
C PHE A 39 -4.37 7.44 10.01
N GLY A 40 -5.13 8.26 10.72
CA GLY A 40 -6.33 7.77 11.40
C GLY A 40 -7.38 7.23 10.43
N GLU A 41 -7.49 7.86 9.26
CA GLU A 41 -8.41 7.40 8.23
C GLU A 41 -7.99 6.03 7.69
N LEU A 42 -6.69 5.86 7.46
CA LEU A 42 -6.17 4.56 7.01
C LEU A 42 -6.40 3.48 8.05
N LYS A 43 -6.10 3.80 9.31
CA LYS A 43 -6.26 2.84 10.39
C LYS A 43 -7.72 2.40 10.51
N LYS A 44 -8.63 3.35 10.43
CA LYS A 44 -10.05 3.05 10.51
C LYS A 44 -10.52 2.22 9.32
N SER A 45 -10.08 2.58 8.13
CA SER A 45 -10.50 1.91 6.91
C SER A 45 -10.02 0.47 6.84
N ILE A 46 -8.77 0.23 7.23
CA ILE A 46 -8.20 -1.12 7.22
C ILE A 46 -8.77 -1.93 8.38
N GLY A 47 -8.97 -1.28 9.52
CA GLY A 47 -9.68 -1.87 10.65
C GLY A 47 -8.84 -2.71 11.58
N THR A 48 -8.26 -3.77 11.09
CA THR A 48 -7.62 -4.76 11.96
C THR A 48 -6.12 -4.54 12.15
N VAL A 49 -5.54 -3.56 11.48
CA VAL A 49 -4.11 -3.29 11.60
C VAL A 49 -3.82 -2.53 12.89
N SER A 50 -2.73 -2.88 13.58
CA SER A 50 -2.31 -2.11 14.75
C SER A 50 -1.61 -0.83 14.32
N GLN A 51 -1.57 0.15 15.23
CA GLN A 51 -0.88 1.39 14.95
C GLN A 51 0.60 1.15 14.65
N LYS A 52 1.22 0.25 15.40
CA LYS A 52 2.64 -0.06 15.22
C LYS A 52 2.91 -0.64 13.84
N VAL A 53 2.09 -1.60 13.42
CA VAL A 53 2.28 -2.23 12.12
C VAL A 53 2.01 -1.23 10.99
N LEU A 54 0.93 -0.46 11.10
CA LEU A 54 0.60 0.52 10.06
C LEU A 54 1.72 1.54 9.91
N THR A 55 2.27 2.03 11.02
CA THR A 55 3.39 2.97 10.98
C THR A 55 4.58 2.35 10.26
N ALA A 56 4.92 1.11 10.61
CA ALA A 56 6.08 0.44 10.01
C ALA A 56 5.89 0.23 8.52
N GLN A 57 4.69 -0.17 8.12
CA GLN A 57 4.41 -0.41 6.71
C GLN A 57 4.45 0.88 5.90
N LEU A 58 3.88 1.96 6.44
CA LEU A 58 3.91 3.25 5.74
C LEU A 58 5.34 3.75 5.58
N ARG A 59 6.18 3.58 6.60
CA ARG A 59 7.58 3.98 6.50
C ARG A 59 8.32 3.19 5.42
N ASP A 60 8.06 1.90 5.36
CA ASP A 60 8.70 1.07 4.36
C ASP A 60 8.24 1.45 2.95
N MET A 61 6.95 1.71 2.78
CA MET A 61 6.41 2.10 1.49
C MET A 61 6.92 3.47 1.07
N GLU A 62 7.08 4.37 2.02
CA GLU A 62 7.67 5.67 1.73
C GLU A 62 9.13 5.51 1.29
N ALA A 63 9.89 4.68 2.01
CA ALA A 63 11.29 4.43 1.69
C ALA A 63 11.45 3.81 0.30
N ASN A 64 10.49 3.00 -0.13
CA ASN A 64 10.52 2.36 -1.44
C ASN A 64 9.89 3.21 -2.54
N GLY A 65 9.48 4.42 -2.21
CA GLY A 65 8.98 5.35 -3.23
C GLY A 65 7.54 5.12 -3.67
N LEU A 66 6.79 4.32 -2.94
CA LEU A 66 5.38 4.05 -3.28
C LEU A 66 4.44 5.07 -2.66
N VAL A 67 4.80 5.61 -1.50
CA VAL A 67 3.94 6.49 -0.72
C VAL A 67 4.69 7.79 -0.44
N HIS A 68 3.96 8.89 -0.56
CA HIS A 68 4.45 10.21 -0.18
C HIS A 68 3.81 10.59 1.14
N ARG A 69 4.62 11.13 2.05
CA ARG A 69 4.17 11.60 3.34
C ARG A 69 4.36 13.10 3.42
N GLU A 70 3.27 13.82 3.67
CA GLU A 70 3.31 15.27 3.77
C GLU A 70 2.98 15.69 5.19
N VAL A 71 3.87 16.49 5.78
CA VAL A 71 3.66 17.01 7.13
C VAL A 71 3.33 18.49 7.02
N TYR A 72 2.19 18.87 7.61
CA TYR A 72 1.78 20.27 7.63
C TYR A 72 2.06 20.86 9.01
N ALA A 73 2.76 21.99 9.02
CA ALA A 73 3.13 22.66 10.26
C ALA A 73 1.95 23.41 10.82
N GLU A 74 1.07 22.69 11.48
CA GLU A 74 -0.14 23.22 12.10
C GLU A 74 -0.15 22.83 13.57
N VAL A 75 -1.14 23.32 14.29
CA VAL A 75 -1.35 22.95 15.68
C VAL A 75 -2.78 22.47 15.82
N PRO A 76 -2.98 21.14 16.00
CA PRO A 76 -1.96 20.08 16.00
C PRO A 76 -1.44 19.79 14.59
N PRO A 77 -0.24 19.19 14.49
CA PRO A 77 0.33 18.87 13.18
C PRO A 77 -0.55 17.91 12.42
N ARG A 78 -0.59 18.10 11.10
CA ARG A 78 -1.35 17.22 10.24
C ARG A 78 -0.39 16.48 9.34
N VAL A 79 -0.60 15.16 9.22
CA VAL A 79 0.21 14.31 8.33
C VAL A 79 -0.73 13.63 7.35
N GLU A 80 -0.39 13.71 6.08
CA GLU A 80 -1.18 13.10 5.03
C GLU A 80 -0.33 12.16 4.20
N TYR A 81 -0.96 11.08 3.73
CA TYR A 81 -0.30 10.08 2.90
C TYR A 81 -1.00 9.99 1.56
N SER A 82 -0.21 9.87 0.50
CA SER A 82 -0.74 9.72 -0.86
C SER A 82 0.18 8.81 -1.64
N LEU A 83 -0.31 8.28 -2.75
CA LEU A 83 0.52 7.44 -3.60
C LEU A 83 1.35 8.32 -4.53
N THR A 84 2.61 7.90 -4.73
CA THR A 84 3.45 8.49 -5.77
C THR A 84 3.01 7.97 -7.13
N GLU A 85 3.62 8.46 -8.20
CA GLU A 85 3.38 7.90 -9.53
C GLU A 85 3.66 6.41 -9.56
N LEU A 86 4.75 6.00 -8.91
CA LEU A 86 5.10 4.59 -8.86
C LEU A 86 4.02 3.80 -8.12
N GLY A 87 3.54 4.33 -7.00
CA GLY A 87 2.46 3.68 -6.26
C GLY A 87 1.21 3.55 -7.10
N GLN A 88 0.85 4.61 -7.84
CA GLN A 88 -0.32 4.58 -8.71
C GLN A 88 -0.17 3.54 -9.83
N SER A 89 1.05 3.30 -10.26
CA SER A 89 1.28 2.34 -11.35
C SER A 89 0.92 0.91 -10.96
N LEU A 90 0.70 0.65 -9.68
CA LEU A 90 0.28 -0.67 -9.21
C LEU A 90 -1.21 -0.91 -9.35
N LYS A 91 -1.97 0.09 -9.80
CA LYS A 91 -3.41 -0.04 -9.91
C LYS A 91 -3.87 -1.25 -10.72
N PRO A 92 -3.29 -1.54 -11.90
CA PRO A 92 -3.73 -2.72 -12.65
C PRO A 92 -3.58 -4.03 -11.89
N ILE A 93 -2.54 -4.12 -11.07
CA ILE A 93 -2.33 -5.31 -10.24
C ILE A 93 -3.44 -5.43 -9.20
N LEU A 94 -3.74 -4.31 -8.53
CA LEU A 94 -4.79 -4.31 -7.52
C LEU A 94 -6.16 -4.60 -8.12
N ASP A 95 -6.43 -4.04 -9.29
CA ASP A 95 -7.69 -4.31 -9.97
C ASP A 95 -7.82 -5.80 -10.31
N ALA A 96 -6.73 -6.41 -10.78
CA ALA A 96 -6.74 -7.83 -11.09
C ALA A 96 -6.94 -8.67 -9.83
N MET A 97 -6.30 -8.28 -8.73
CA MET A 97 -6.49 -8.98 -7.46
C MET A 97 -7.94 -8.87 -6.98
N TRP A 98 -8.53 -7.69 -7.12
CA TRP A 98 -9.92 -7.47 -6.73
C TRP A 98 -10.84 -8.39 -7.53
N ASN A 99 -10.68 -8.38 -8.85
CA ASN A 99 -11.54 -9.18 -9.72
C ASN A 99 -11.38 -10.66 -9.45
N TRP A 100 -10.16 -11.11 -9.30
CA TRP A 100 -9.91 -12.53 -9.02
C TRP A 100 -10.56 -12.92 -7.69
N GLY A 101 -10.39 -12.06 -6.67
CA GLY A 101 -10.95 -12.34 -5.36
C GLY A 101 -12.47 -12.38 -5.36
N GLU A 102 -13.11 -11.48 -6.11
CA GLU A 102 -14.57 -11.48 -6.22
C GLU A 102 -15.06 -12.76 -6.88
N ASP A 103 -14.42 -13.16 -7.96
CA ASP A 103 -14.80 -14.39 -8.66
C ASP A 103 -14.64 -15.61 -7.75
N TYR A 104 -13.54 -15.65 -7.01
CA TYR A 104 -13.29 -16.75 -6.10
C TYR A 104 -14.36 -16.81 -5.00
N LYS A 105 -14.66 -15.66 -4.40
CA LYS A 105 -15.68 -15.61 -3.36
C LYS A 105 -17.03 -16.10 -3.87
N ASN A 106 -17.41 -15.66 -5.06
CA ASN A 106 -18.67 -16.08 -5.65
C ASN A 106 -18.68 -17.59 -5.91
N SER A 107 -17.57 -18.16 -6.31
CA SER A 107 -17.49 -19.57 -6.62
C SER A 107 -17.61 -20.42 -5.35
N VAL A 108 -17.00 -20.00 -4.24
CA VAL A 108 -17.04 -20.81 -3.02
C VAL A 108 -18.32 -20.57 -2.22
N THR A 109 -18.99 -19.43 -2.39
CA THR A 109 -20.25 -19.18 -1.69
C THR A 109 -21.45 -19.69 -2.49
N GLY A 110 -21.22 -20.15 -3.71
CA GLY A 110 -22.30 -20.66 -4.54
C GLY A 110 -23.17 -19.60 -5.18
N ASN A 111 -22.69 -18.37 -5.20
CA ASN A 111 -23.43 -17.25 -5.79
C ASN A 111 -22.87 -16.85 -7.14
#